data_fdada3f99ca088ddee4243c18b9000a8
#
_entry.id   fdada3f99ca088ddee4243c18b9000a8
#
_cell.length_a   1.000
_cell.length_b   1.000
_cell.length_c   1.000
_cell.angle_alpha   90.00
_cell.angle_beta   90.00
_cell.angle_gamma   90.00
#
_symmetry.space_group_name_H-M   'P 1'
#
loop_
_entity.id
_entity.type
_entity.pdbx_description
1 polymer ?
#
loop_
_entity_poly.entity_id
_entity_poly.type
_entity_poly.pdbx_seq_one_letter_code
_entity_poly.pdbx_strand_id
1 'polypeptide(L)'
;MDLNGKRILITGASSGIGRKIMQKLVSGRDCKIAAVARSFENMSNMPGTDKVSFFSYDLSVKENIDKALDESIKALGGIDCIIACAGFGYFEKFEGKDYNHIEYIYDVNVVAPLYMLQLLLEKTDGNISFTVIASALGKMTLAGYSLYCGSKFALDGFAHAYKYEQPDRLHFMTVYPVGVDDTKFYIRNSDDMPLPRPLQSIDKVAQSVIKGIEKSKRYVYTSKAFMIGYALNRALPFLFPIYQNLYKSKFYAWLSKKNENKK
;
A
#
# COMPACT_ATOMS: atom_id res chain seq x y z
N MET A 1 -19.20 0.58 -5.51
CA MET A 1 -19.78 0.20 -4.19
C MET A 1 -20.05 1.47 -3.39
N ASP A 2 -21.23 1.69 -2.83
CA ASP A 2 -21.42 2.74 -1.81
C ASP A 2 -20.77 2.28 -0.50
N LEU A 3 -20.04 3.18 0.16
CA LEU A 3 -19.32 2.87 1.40
C LEU A 3 -20.13 3.17 2.67
N ASN A 4 -21.31 3.81 2.56
CA ASN A 4 -22.20 3.99 3.69
C ASN A 4 -22.80 2.65 4.14
N GLY A 5 -22.89 2.44 5.45
CA GLY A 5 -23.32 1.18 6.06
C GLY A 5 -22.35 0.01 5.90
N LYS A 6 -21.14 0.24 5.34
CA LYS A 6 -20.18 -0.83 5.06
C LYS A 6 -19.22 -1.11 6.22
N ARG A 7 -18.78 -2.37 6.28
CA ARG A 7 -17.83 -2.91 7.23
C ARG A 7 -16.48 -3.02 6.53
N ILE A 8 -15.52 -2.20 6.95
CA ILE A 8 -14.28 -1.98 6.22
C ILE A 8 -13.10 -2.38 7.09
N LEU A 9 -12.25 -3.28 6.62
CA LEU A 9 -10.96 -3.56 7.23
C LEU A 9 -9.87 -2.77 6.51
N ILE A 10 -9.01 -2.07 7.27
CA ILE A 10 -7.88 -1.31 6.73
C ILE A 10 -6.59 -1.78 7.41
N THR A 11 -5.67 -2.34 6.66
CA THR A 11 -4.33 -2.65 7.18
C THR A 11 -3.37 -1.46 7.00
N GLY A 12 -2.36 -1.36 7.87
CA GLY A 12 -1.46 -0.20 7.87
C GLY A 12 -2.15 1.12 8.26
N ALA A 13 -3.21 1.01 9.09
CA ALA A 13 -4.08 2.13 9.44
C ALA A 13 -3.47 3.14 10.43
N SER A 14 -2.34 2.84 11.07
CA SER A 14 -1.73 3.73 12.09
C SER A 14 -0.95 4.90 11.50
N SER A 15 -0.62 4.91 10.21
CA SER A 15 0.18 5.97 9.59
C SER A 15 -0.09 6.09 8.08
N GLY A 16 0.46 7.14 7.47
CA GLY A 16 0.50 7.29 6.02
C GLY A 16 -0.87 7.21 5.35
N ILE A 17 -0.91 6.55 4.20
CA ILE A 17 -2.11 6.46 3.35
C ILE A 17 -3.27 5.76 4.08
N GLY A 18 -3.00 4.65 4.80
CA GLY A 18 -4.04 3.90 5.52
C GLY A 18 -4.72 4.75 6.59
N ARG A 19 -3.93 5.49 7.40
CA ARG A 19 -4.48 6.43 8.39
C ARG A 19 -5.32 7.52 7.73
N LYS A 20 -4.85 8.10 6.63
CA LYS A 20 -5.60 9.16 5.93
C LYS A 20 -6.91 8.65 5.32
N ILE A 21 -6.91 7.42 4.77
CA ILE A 21 -8.14 6.78 4.27
C ILE A 21 -9.13 6.59 5.43
N MET A 22 -8.67 6.02 6.55
CA MET A 22 -9.49 5.82 7.73
C MET A 22 -10.11 7.14 8.22
N GLN A 23 -9.31 8.20 8.38
CA GLN A 23 -9.79 9.53 8.78
C GLN A 23 -10.90 10.07 7.86
N LYS A 24 -10.71 9.95 6.53
CA LYS A 24 -11.70 10.41 5.56
C LYS A 24 -12.99 9.59 5.58
N LEU A 25 -12.90 8.29 5.82
CA LEU A 25 -14.07 7.43 5.91
C LEU A 25 -14.87 7.74 7.18
N VAL A 26 -14.21 7.84 8.32
CA VAL A 26 -14.85 8.16 9.61
C VAL A 26 -15.58 9.51 9.58
N SER A 27 -14.95 10.53 8.95
CA SER A 27 -15.54 11.88 8.90
C SER A 27 -16.58 12.07 7.78
N GLY A 28 -16.54 11.25 6.74
CA GLY A 28 -17.35 11.47 5.54
C GLY A 28 -18.29 10.34 5.15
N ARG A 29 -18.35 9.25 5.91
CA ARG A 29 -19.20 8.09 5.63
C ARG A 29 -19.75 7.48 6.92
N ASP A 30 -20.92 6.91 6.82
CA ASP A 30 -21.48 6.08 7.88
C ASP A 30 -21.02 4.62 7.67
N CYS A 31 -19.82 4.30 8.15
CA CYS A 31 -19.23 2.96 8.01
C CYS A 31 -18.57 2.53 9.34
N LYS A 32 -18.42 1.23 9.53
CA LYS A 32 -17.67 0.65 10.64
C LYS A 32 -16.30 0.21 10.15
N ILE A 33 -15.24 0.47 10.91
CA ILE A 33 -13.86 0.21 10.50
C ILE A 33 -13.17 -0.70 11.50
N ALA A 34 -12.52 -1.76 11.00
CA ALA A 34 -11.47 -2.49 11.68
C ALA A 34 -10.12 -1.96 11.19
N ALA A 35 -9.36 -1.35 12.07
CA ALA A 35 -8.03 -0.81 11.79
C ALA A 35 -6.97 -1.78 12.29
N VAL A 36 -6.10 -2.27 11.40
CA VAL A 36 -5.04 -3.21 11.72
C VAL A 36 -3.67 -2.57 11.49
N ALA A 37 -2.81 -2.60 12.49
CA ALA A 37 -1.42 -2.15 12.41
C ALA A 37 -0.60 -2.76 13.55
N ARG A 38 0.73 -2.59 13.54
CA ARG A 38 1.61 -3.08 14.62
C ARG A 38 1.43 -2.32 15.94
N SER A 39 1.14 -1.02 15.87
CA SER A 39 0.84 -0.16 17.02
C SER A 39 -0.04 1.02 16.62
N PHE A 40 -0.76 1.58 17.60
CA PHE A 40 -1.64 2.73 17.42
C PHE A 40 -1.29 3.87 18.38
N GLU A 41 -0.01 4.06 18.68
CA GLU A 41 0.48 5.19 19.46
C GLU A 41 -0.02 6.51 18.84
N ASN A 42 -0.49 7.42 19.69
CA ASN A 42 -1.04 8.74 19.29
C ASN A 42 -2.34 8.72 18.46
N MET A 43 -3.17 7.68 18.60
CA MET A 43 -4.47 7.62 17.91
C MET A 43 -5.69 7.85 18.83
N SER A 44 -5.50 7.91 20.14
CA SER A 44 -6.57 8.03 21.15
C SER A 44 -7.44 9.30 21.02
N ASN A 45 -6.91 10.36 20.41
CA ASN A 45 -7.60 11.66 20.26
C ASN A 45 -8.12 11.92 18.83
N MET A 46 -8.22 10.90 17.99
CA MET A 46 -8.74 11.11 16.62
C MET A 46 -10.27 11.17 16.65
N PRO A 47 -10.90 12.18 16.04
CA PRO A 47 -12.37 12.26 15.95
C PRO A 47 -12.95 11.03 15.25
N GLY A 48 -14.09 10.50 15.79
CA GLY A 48 -14.82 9.39 15.18
C GLY A 48 -14.23 8.00 15.45
N THR A 49 -13.35 7.86 16.46
CA THR A 49 -12.81 6.57 16.88
C THR A 49 -13.85 5.62 17.47
N ASP A 50 -15.02 6.12 17.84
CA ASP A 50 -16.18 5.33 18.25
C ASP A 50 -16.68 4.36 17.17
N LYS A 51 -16.38 4.65 15.89
CA LYS A 51 -16.69 3.78 14.73
C LYS A 51 -15.54 2.85 14.35
N VAL A 52 -14.43 2.85 15.10
CA VAL A 52 -13.19 2.13 14.75
C VAL A 52 -12.81 1.14 15.83
N SER A 53 -12.71 -0.13 15.45
CA SER A 53 -12.06 -1.17 16.27
C SER A 53 -10.60 -1.28 15.89
N PHE A 54 -9.68 -1.22 16.88
CA PHE A 54 -8.23 -1.24 16.65
C PHE A 54 -7.64 -2.59 17.03
N PHE A 55 -6.82 -3.16 16.14
CA PHE A 55 -6.18 -4.45 16.31
C PHE A 55 -4.67 -4.36 16.06
N SER A 56 -3.87 -4.70 17.07
CA SER A 56 -2.41 -4.61 17.00
C SER A 56 -1.80 -5.94 16.58
N TYR A 57 -1.43 -6.05 15.28
CA TYR A 57 -0.85 -7.25 14.69
C TYR A 57 0.30 -6.92 13.74
N ASP A 58 1.39 -7.70 13.81
CA ASP A 58 2.42 -7.72 12.76
C ASP A 58 1.99 -8.72 11.68
N LEU A 59 1.73 -8.20 10.49
CA LEU A 59 1.24 -8.99 9.35
C LEU A 59 2.36 -9.75 8.60
N SER A 60 3.61 -9.73 9.08
CA SER A 60 4.64 -10.64 8.61
C SER A 60 4.45 -12.07 9.16
N VAL A 61 3.62 -12.22 10.20
CA VAL A 61 3.36 -13.49 10.87
C VAL A 61 1.99 -14.01 10.44
N LYS A 62 1.97 -15.22 9.87
CA LYS A 62 0.75 -15.85 9.32
C LYS A 62 -0.40 -15.89 10.32
N GLU A 63 -0.13 -16.37 11.54
CA GLU A 63 -1.13 -16.49 12.60
C GLU A 63 -1.75 -15.16 13.01
N ASN A 64 -1.00 -14.07 12.85
CA ASN A 64 -1.50 -12.72 13.09
C ASN A 64 -2.44 -12.25 11.97
N ILE A 65 -2.23 -12.69 10.73
CA ILE A 65 -3.15 -12.39 9.62
C ILE A 65 -4.49 -13.08 9.86
N ASP A 66 -4.46 -14.36 10.24
CA ASP A 66 -5.65 -15.14 10.60
C ASP A 66 -6.45 -14.44 11.71
N LYS A 67 -5.78 -14.09 12.83
CA LYS A 67 -6.40 -13.40 13.96
C LYS A 67 -6.94 -12.02 13.58
N ALA A 68 -6.16 -11.23 12.85
CA ALA A 68 -6.56 -9.89 12.44
C ALA A 68 -7.86 -9.92 11.62
N LEU A 69 -8.02 -10.90 10.72
CA LEU A 69 -9.25 -11.05 9.94
C LEU A 69 -10.41 -11.55 10.80
N ASP A 70 -10.21 -12.59 11.62
CA ASP A 70 -11.27 -13.20 12.43
C ASP A 70 -11.82 -12.22 13.48
N GLU A 71 -10.94 -11.51 14.18
CA GLU A 71 -11.36 -10.51 15.15
C GLU A 71 -12.05 -9.32 14.48
N SER A 72 -11.60 -8.92 13.28
CA SER A 72 -12.26 -7.88 12.50
C SER A 72 -13.66 -8.31 12.05
N ILE A 73 -13.83 -9.53 11.58
CA ILE A 73 -15.14 -10.10 11.22
C ILE A 73 -16.05 -10.11 12.45
N LYS A 74 -15.56 -10.56 13.60
CA LYS A 74 -16.31 -10.62 14.85
C LYS A 74 -16.74 -9.23 15.32
N ALA A 75 -15.83 -8.26 15.30
CA ALA A 75 -16.11 -6.90 15.78
C ALA A 75 -17.09 -6.14 14.88
N LEU A 76 -17.01 -6.34 13.57
CA LEU A 76 -17.85 -5.65 12.60
C LEU A 76 -19.14 -6.40 12.25
N GLY A 77 -19.24 -7.69 12.60
CA GLY A 77 -20.33 -8.58 12.17
C GLY A 77 -20.21 -9.00 10.69
N GLY A 78 -19.00 -9.00 10.14
CA GLY A 78 -18.67 -9.34 8.75
C GLY A 78 -17.78 -8.29 8.09
N ILE A 79 -17.36 -8.51 6.84
CA ILE A 79 -16.53 -7.58 6.07
C ILE A 79 -17.09 -7.44 4.65
N ASP A 80 -17.26 -6.20 4.20
CA ASP A 80 -17.69 -5.85 2.85
C ASP A 80 -16.52 -5.34 1.99
N CYS A 81 -15.50 -4.75 2.64
CA CYS A 81 -14.36 -4.16 1.96
C CYS A 81 -13.07 -4.34 2.77
N ILE A 82 -11.99 -4.75 2.10
CA ILE A 82 -10.64 -4.69 2.65
C ILE A 82 -9.80 -3.69 1.86
N ILE A 83 -9.06 -2.83 2.58
CA ILE A 83 -8.06 -1.94 2.02
C ILE A 83 -6.70 -2.37 2.58
N ALA A 84 -6.00 -3.20 1.83
CA ALA A 84 -4.66 -3.70 2.17
C ALA A 84 -3.63 -2.62 1.89
N CYS A 85 -3.36 -1.79 2.90
CA CYS A 85 -2.47 -0.64 2.84
C CYS A 85 -1.18 -0.84 3.65
N ALA A 86 -1.06 -1.91 4.44
CA ALA A 86 0.17 -2.27 5.11
C ALA A 86 1.28 -2.49 4.09
N GLY A 87 2.44 -1.91 4.34
CA GLY A 87 3.59 -2.04 3.48
C GLY A 87 4.65 -0.99 3.79
N PHE A 88 5.87 -1.30 3.41
CA PHE A 88 7.02 -0.41 3.59
C PHE A 88 8.05 -0.67 2.49
N GLY A 89 9.10 0.14 2.46
CA GLY A 89 10.21 -0.03 1.54
C GLY A 89 11.53 0.28 2.21
N TYR A 90 12.57 -0.38 1.75
CA TYR A 90 13.96 -0.03 2.05
C TYR A 90 14.50 0.90 0.97
N PHE A 91 15.35 1.83 1.38
CA PHE A 91 16.16 2.65 0.47
C PHE A 91 17.62 2.39 0.77
N GLU A 92 18.24 1.54 -0.03
CA GLU A 92 19.56 0.98 0.23
C GLU A 92 20.21 0.44 -1.04
N LYS A 93 21.53 0.19 -0.97
CA LYS A 93 22.21 -0.66 -1.93
C LYS A 93 21.95 -2.12 -1.55
N PHE A 94 21.49 -2.92 -2.51
CA PHE A 94 21.24 -4.34 -2.28
C PHE A 94 22.59 -5.08 -2.23
N GLU A 95 23.08 -5.33 -1.01
CA GLU A 95 24.32 -6.02 -0.73
C GLU A 95 24.28 -6.70 0.65
N GLY A 96 25.18 -7.65 0.87
CA GLY A 96 25.20 -8.44 2.10
C GLY A 96 24.36 -9.71 2.01
N LYS A 97 24.34 -10.48 3.11
CA LYS A 97 23.59 -11.74 3.23
C LYS A 97 22.59 -11.61 4.39
N ASP A 98 21.40 -11.20 4.09
CA ASP A 98 20.32 -11.07 5.09
C ASP A 98 19.00 -11.62 4.51
N TYR A 99 18.76 -12.90 4.77
CA TYR A 99 17.56 -13.59 4.34
C TYR A 99 16.31 -12.98 5.01
N ASN A 100 16.35 -12.73 6.31
CA ASN A 100 15.21 -12.21 7.06
C ASN A 100 14.79 -10.82 6.57
N HIS A 101 15.76 -10.00 6.16
CA HIS A 101 15.51 -8.69 5.57
C HIS A 101 14.72 -8.78 4.25
N ILE A 102 15.08 -9.76 3.40
CA ILE A 102 14.34 -10.04 2.16
C ILE A 102 12.96 -10.61 2.47
N GLU A 103 12.89 -11.64 3.31
CA GLU A 103 11.65 -12.31 3.70
C GLU A 103 10.63 -11.32 4.25
N TYR A 104 11.03 -10.50 5.23
CA TYR A 104 10.13 -9.58 5.92
C TYR A 104 9.43 -8.56 5.00
N ILE A 105 10.12 -8.01 3.99
CA ILE A 105 9.47 -7.08 3.05
C ILE A 105 8.49 -7.81 2.13
N TYR A 106 8.78 -9.04 1.72
CA TYR A 106 7.86 -9.84 0.90
C TYR A 106 6.67 -10.33 1.71
N ASP A 107 6.87 -10.76 2.96
CA ASP A 107 5.79 -11.17 3.84
C ASP A 107 4.76 -10.07 4.04
N VAL A 108 5.22 -8.86 4.37
CA VAL A 108 4.31 -7.74 4.62
C VAL A 108 3.70 -7.18 3.32
N ASN A 109 4.51 -6.99 2.28
CA ASN A 109 4.06 -6.29 1.07
C ASN A 109 3.31 -7.19 0.08
N VAL A 110 3.56 -8.50 0.08
CA VAL A 110 3.06 -9.44 -0.92
C VAL A 110 2.25 -10.57 -0.28
N VAL A 111 2.87 -11.35 0.61
CA VAL A 111 2.23 -12.54 1.18
C VAL A 111 1.00 -12.17 2.00
N ALA A 112 1.13 -11.22 2.91
CA ALA A 112 0.04 -10.80 3.79
C ALA A 112 -1.24 -10.35 3.04
N PRO A 113 -1.19 -9.42 2.08
CA PRO A 113 -2.41 -9.03 1.36
C PRO A 113 -2.99 -10.15 0.50
N LEU A 114 -2.16 -11.02 -0.11
CA LEU A 114 -2.66 -12.11 -0.94
C LEU A 114 -3.29 -13.22 -0.08
N TYR A 115 -2.67 -13.56 1.04
CA TYR A 115 -3.22 -14.54 1.98
C TYR A 115 -4.52 -14.02 2.62
N MET A 116 -4.56 -12.74 3.00
CA MET A 116 -5.79 -12.11 3.50
C MET A 116 -6.93 -12.12 2.47
N LEU A 117 -6.61 -11.99 1.17
CA LEU A 117 -7.59 -12.13 0.10
C LEU A 117 -8.17 -13.55 0.05
N GLN A 118 -7.33 -14.59 0.14
CA GLN A 118 -7.77 -15.99 0.17
C GLN A 118 -8.70 -16.25 1.37
N LEU A 119 -8.28 -15.82 2.57
CA LEU A 119 -9.09 -15.96 3.79
C LEU A 119 -10.43 -15.23 3.68
N LEU A 120 -10.45 -14.02 3.10
CA LEU A 120 -11.68 -13.28 2.89
C LEU A 120 -12.64 -14.04 1.97
N LEU A 121 -12.14 -14.61 0.89
CA LEU A 121 -12.94 -15.39 -0.06
C LEU A 121 -13.49 -16.66 0.56
N GLU A 122 -12.75 -17.29 1.46
CA GLU A 122 -13.18 -18.50 2.18
C GLU A 122 -14.27 -18.18 3.23
N LYS A 123 -14.11 -17.04 3.94
CA LYS A 123 -14.95 -16.70 5.10
C LYS A 123 -16.18 -15.86 4.75
N THR A 124 -16.39 -15.48 3.48
CA THR A 124 -17.49 -14.60 3.06
C THR A 124 -18.12 -15.08 1.77
N ASP A 125 -19.46 -15.09 1.71
CA ASP A 125 -20.23 -15.48 0.51
C ASP A 125 -20.82 -14.29 -0.25
N GLY A 126 -20.83 -13.12 0.35
CA GLY A 126 -21.41 -11.88 -0.22
C GLY A 126 -20.50 -11.19 -1.24
N ASN A 127 -21.05 -10.13 -1.85
CA ASN A 127 -20.25 -9.23 -2.70
C ASN A 127 -19.24 -8.45 -1.86
N ILE A 128 -17.98 -8.56 -2.21
CA ILE A 128 -16.84 -7.97 -1.48
C ILE A 128 -15.96 -7.12 -2.40
N SER A 129 -15.29 -6.16 -1.80
CA SER A 129 -14.24 -5.38 -2.45
C SER A 129 -12.89 -5.59 -1.77
N PHE A 130 -11.86 -5.83 -2.55
CA PHE A 130 -10.49 -5.94 -2.05
C PHE A 130 -9.59 -4.95 -2.78
N THR A 131 -8.99 -4.04 -2.05
CA THR A 131 -8.10 -3.02 -2.60
C THR A 131 -6.68 -3.24 -2.09
N VAL A 132 -5.71 -3.34 -2.99
CA VAL A 132 -4.29 -3.42 -2.65
C VAL A 132 -3.57 -2.14 -3.05
N ILE A 133 -2.77 -1.59 -2.11
CA ILE A 133 -1.94 -0.43 -2.39
C ILE A 133 -0.59 -0.93 -2.92
N ALA A 134 -0.46 -0.93 -4.25
CA ALA A 134 0.78 -1.19 -4.94
C ALA A 134 1.70 0.06 -4.93
N SER A 135 2.24 0.47 -6.06
CA SER A 135 3.06 1.68 -6.23
C SER A 135 3.29 1.95 -7.72
N ALA A 136 3.60 3.18 -8.08
CA ALA A 136 4.23 3.49 -9.38
C ALA A 136 5.53 2.68 -9.58
N LEU A 137 6.23 2.35 -8.49
CA LEU A 137 7.41 1.46 -8.50
C LEU A 137 7.07 -0.04 -8.69
N GLY A 138 5.81 -0.39 -8.91
CA GLY A 138 5.38 -1.66 -9.50
C GLY A 138 5.23 -1.61 -11.02
N LYS A 139 5.47 -0.46 -11.65
CA LYS A 139 5.42 -0.24 -13.11
C LYS A 139 6.74 0.30 -13.68
N MET A 140 7.60 0.82 -12.83
CA MET A 140 8.95 1.30 -13.15
C MET A 140 9.88 1.06 -11.96
N THR A 141 11.18 1.06 -12.18
CA THR A 141 12.17 0.81 -11.12
C THR A 141 12.99 2.06 -10.82
N LEU A 142 13.53 2.16 -9.60
CA LEU A 142 14.50 3.19 -9.22
C LEU A 142 15.66 2.57 -8.43
N ALA A 143 16.85 3.11 -8.60
CA ALA A 143 18.01 2.72 -7.81
C ALA A 143 17.75 2.96 -6.32
N GLY A 144 18.21 2.05 -5.46
CA GLY A 144 17.97 2.10 -4.02
C GLY A 144 16.66 1.45 -3.55
N TYR A 145 15.77 1.07 -4.46
CA TYR A 145 14.47 0.46 -4.12
C TYR A 145 14.32 -0.98 -4.63
N SER A 146 15.42 -1.73 -4.79
CA SER A 146 15.40 -3.04 -5.46
C SER A 146 14.36 -4.00 -4.86
N LEU A 147 14.40 -4.25 -3.54
CA LEU A 147 13.45 -5.13 -2.87
C LEU A 147 12.03 -4.58 -2.91
N TYR A 148 11.87 -3.26 -2.69
CA TYR A 148 10.57 -2.63 -2.75
C TYR A 148 9.95 -2.71 -4.15
N CYS A 149 10.70 -2.38 -5.19
CA CYS A 149 10.24 -2.55 -6.58
C CYS A 149 9.81 -4.00 -6.83
N GLY A 150 10.65 -4.98 -6.50
CA GLY A 150 10.33 -6.41 -6.65
C GLY A 150 8.99 -6.77 -6.00
N SER A 151 8.79 -6.35 -4.75
CA SER A 151 7.53 -6.61 -4.03
C SER A 151 6.30 -5.94 -4.69
N LYS A 152 6.45 -4.73 -5.24
CA LYS A 152 5.35 -4.02 -5.88
C LYS A 152 5.08 -4.47 -7.32
N PHE A 153 6.08 -4.96 -8.02
CA PHE A 153 5.91 -5.68 -9.30
C PHE A 153 5.21 -7.03 -9.11
N ALA A 154 5.48 -7.75 -8.01
CA ALA A 154 4.76 -8.98 -7.67
C ALA A 154 3.26 -8.74 -7.53
N LEU A 155 2.83 -7.69 -6.80
CA LEU A 155 1.42 -7.30 -6.68
C LEU A 155 0.81 -6.90 -8.04
N ASP A 156 1.57 -6.21 -8.88
CA ASP A 156 1.13 -5.80 -10.21
C ASP A 156 0.91 -7.00 -11.13
N GLY A 157 1.89 -7.91 -11.18
CA GLY A 157 1.80 -9.15 -11.94
C GLY A 157 0.62 -10.00 -11.50
N PHE A 158 0.47 -10.19 -10.17
CA PHE A 158 -0.69 -10.87 -9.61
C PHE A 158 -2.01 -10.25 -10.07
N ALA A 159 -2.17 -8.93 -9.92
CA ALA A 159 -3.40 -8.22 -10.29
C ALA A 159 -3.76 -8.38 -11.78
N HIS A 160 -2.74 -8.40 -12.64
CA HIS A 160 -2.94 -8.59 -14.08
C HIS A 160 -3.31 -10.01 -14.48
N ALA A 161 -2.85 -11.04 -13.76
CA ALA A 161 -3.27 -12.42 -13.95
C ALA A 161 -4.63 -12.68 -13.30
N TYR A 162 -4.77 -12.29 -12.04
CA TYR A 162 -5.94 -12.57 -11.21
C TYR A 162 -7.26 -11.99 -11.75
N LYS A 163 -7.22 -10.93 -12.55
CA LYS A 163 -8.42 -10.38 -13.20
C LYS A 163 -9.20 -11.39 -14.07
N TYR A 164 -8.56 -12.47 -14.50
CA TYR A 164 -9.17 -13.53 -15.30
C TYR A 164 -9.66 -14.71 -14.45
N GLU A 165 -9.25 -14.76 -13.17
CA GLU A 165 -9.53 -15.86 -12.24
C GLU A 165 -10.48 -15.45 -11.11
N GLN A 166 -10.60 -14.14 -10.85
CA GLN A 166 -11.39 -13.65 -9.72
C GLN A 166 -12.86 -14.03 -9.85
N PRO A 167 -13.53 -14.43 -8.76
CA PRO A 167 -14.96 -14.70 -8.79
C PRO A 167 -15.78 -13.43 -9.01
N ASP A 168 -16.96 -13.54 -9.63
CA ASP A 168 -17.83 -12.39 -9.97
C ASP A 168 -18.23 -11.55 -8.74
N ARG A 169 -18.34 -12.18 -7.57
CA ARG A 169 -18.65 -11.51 -6.31
C ARG A 169 -17.52 -10.64 -5.75
N LEU A 170 -16.31 -10.74 -6.30
CA LEU A 170 -15.16 -9.97 -5.88
C LEU A 170 -14.89 -8.79 -6.81
N HIS A 171 -14.82 -7.60 -6.25
CA HIS A 171 -14.23 -6.45 -6.92
C HIS A 171 -12.79 -6.26 -6.42
N PHE A 172 -11.79 -6.66 -7.20
CA PHE A 172 -10.37 -6.47 -6.90
C PHE A 172 -9.84 -5.19 -7.53
N MET A 173 -9.26 -4.30 -6.71
CA MET A 173 -8.71 -3.02 -7.15
C MET A 173 -7.24 -2.87 -6.77
N THR A 174 -6.42 -2.41 -7.73
CA THR A 174 -5.01 -2.08 -7.49
C THR A 174 -4.79 -0.58 -7.63
N VAL A 175 -4.10 0.00 -6.65
CA VAL A 175 -3.78 1.44 -6.62
C VAL A 175 -2.29 1.65 -6.79
N TYR A 176 -1.91 2.62 -7.63
CA TYR A 176 -0.52 2.95 -7.95
C TYR A 176 -0.19 4.39 -7.53
N PRO A 177 0.11 4.64 -6.24
CA PRO A 177 0.61 5.94 -5.81
C PRO A 177 2.01 6.19 -6.38
N VAL A 178 2.31 7.44 -6.69
CA VAL A 178 3.71 7.93 -6.86
C VAL A 178 4.27 8.32 -5.50
N GLY A 179 5.42 9.01 -5.44
CA GLY A 179 5.96 9.54 -4.20
C GLY A 179 4.90 10.36 -3.43
N VAL A 180 4.68 10.03 -2.17
CA VAL A 180 3.67 10.68 -1.31
C VAL A 180 4.40 11.44 -0.22
N ASP A 181 4.11 12.73 -0.09
CA ASP A 181 4.62 13.56 0.98
C ASP A 181 3.98 13.21 2.34
N ASP A 182 4.59 13.68 3.42
CA ASP A 182 4.07 13.52 4.79
C ASP A 182 3.79 12.05 5.19
N THR A 183 4.64 11.11 4.72
CA THR A 183 4.54 9.71 5.10
C THR A 183 5.78 9.24 5.88
N LYS A 184 5.57 8.43 6.93
CA LYS A 184 6.67 7.76 7.66
C LYS A 184 7.49 6.80 6.79
N PHE A 185 7.07 6.54 5.57
CA PHE A 185 7.80 5.74 4.60
C PHE A 185 9.20 6.29 4.33
N TYR A 186 9.30 7.61 4.14
CA TYR A 186 10.58 8.28 3.88
C TYR A 186 11.40 8.49 5.16
N ILE A 187 10.76 8.85 6.27
CA ILE A 187 11.41 9.10 7.57
C ILE A 187 12.16 7.87 8.10
N ARG A 188 11.67 6.66 7.82
CA ARG A 188 12.31 5.40 8.26
C ARG A 188 13.61 5.07 7.54
N ASN A 189 13.83 5.63 6.37
CA ASN A 189 14.98 5.26 5.54
C ASN A 189 16.18 6.18 5.73
N SER A 190 16.00 7.46 5.94
CA SER A 190 16.99 8.51 6.31
C SER A 190 16.42 9.88 5.91
N ASP A 191 16.70 10.90 6.70
CA ASP A 191 16.19 12.26 6.46
C ASP A 191 16.75 12.89 5.17
N ASP A 192 17.90 12.42 4.69
CA ASP A 192 18.60 12.97 3.50
C ASP A 192 18.40 12.14 2.24
N MET A 193 17.51 11.15 2.23
CA MET A 193 17.35 10.34 1.03
C MET A 193 16.72 11.16 -0.13
N PRO A 194 17.18 10.97 -1.39
CA PRO A 194 16.60 11.67 -2.53
C PRO A 194 15.17 11.20 -2.79
N LEU A 195 14.21 12.10 -2.64
CA LEU A 195 12.81 11.79 -2.90
C LEU A 195 12.53 11.71 -4.40
N PRO A 196 11.86 10.64 -4.88
CA PRO A 196 11.39 10.57 -6.26
C PRO A 196 10.31 11.62 -6.50
N ARG A 197 10.49 12.48 -7.50
CA ARG A 197 9.53 13.54 -7.84
C ARG A 197 8.74 13.17 -9.10
N PRO A 198 7.50 13.68 -9.25
CA PRO A 198 6.78 14.59 -8.35
C PRO A 198 6.22 13.88 -7.12
N LEU A 199 6.09 14.61 -6.00
CA LEU A 199 5.39 14.16 -4.81
C LEU A 199 3.90 14.48 -4.91
N GLN A 200 3.07 13.66 -4.29
CA GLN A 200 1.64 13.88 -4.15
C GLN A 200 1.24 14.10 -2.71
N SER A 201 0.24 14.95 -2.48
CA SER A 201 -0.41 15.07 -1.19
C SER A 201 -1.09 13.74 -0.82
N ILE A 202 -0.85 13.29 0.40
CA ILE A 202 -1.47 12.10 0.98
C ILE A 202 -3.02 12.17 0.93
N ASP A 203 -3.57 13.37 1.07
CA ASP A 203 -5.00 13.63 0.99
C ASP A 203 -5.59 13.28 -0.37
N LYS A 204 -4.92 13.69 -1.46
CA LYS A 204 -5.31 13.35 -2.84
C LYS A 204 -5.24 11.86 -3.11
N VAL A 205 -4.21 11.18 -2.57
CA VAL A 205 -4.05 9.74 -2.71
C VAL A 205 -5.22 9.01 -2.01
N ALA A 206 -5.48 9.32 -0.74
CA ALA A 206 -6.58 8.73 0.02
C ALA A 206 -7.94 8.95 -0.66
N GLN A 207 -8.20 10.17 -1.15
CA GLN A 207 -9.42 10.49 -1.89
C GLN A 207 -9.54 9.69 -3.19
N SER A 208 -8.41 9.44 -3.88
CA SER A 208 -8.40 8.64 -5.12
C SER A 208 -8.71 7.17 -4.85
N VAL A 209 -8.25 6.62 -3.72
CA VAL A 209 -8.57 5.26 -3.28
C VAL A 209 -10.08 5.14 -3.01
N ILE A 210 -10.64 6.01 -2.17
CA ILE A 210 -12.06 6.00 -1.83
C ILE A 210 -12.93 6.11 -3.08
N LYS A 211 -12.67 7.11 -3.93
CA LYS A 211 -13.40 7.27 -5.22
C LYS A 211 -13.20 6.08 -6.16
N GLY A 212 -12.05 5.41 -6.11
CA GLY A 212 -11.78 4.21 -6.88
C GLY A 212 -12.70 3.06 -6.48
N ILE A 213 -12.86 2.83 -5.18
CA ILE A 213 -13.75 1.81 -4.61
C ILE A 213 -15.21 2.14 -4.97
N GLU A 214 -15.65 3.38 -4.69
CA GLU A 214 -17.03 3.83 -4.97
C GLU A 214 -17.41 3.68 -6.44
N LYS A 215 -16.45 3.90 -7.36
CA LYS A 215 -16.65 3.79 -8.83
C LYS A 215 -16.30 2.41 -9.39
N SER A 216 -16.05 1.43 -8.54
CA SER A 216 -15.66 0.06 -8.91
C SER A 216 -14.56 0.01 -9.96
N LYS A 217 -13.51 0.83 -9.78
CA LYS A 217 -12.35 0.86 -10.66
C LYS A 217 -11.44 -0.33 -10.41
N ARG A 218 -10.97 -0.98 -11.45
CA ARG A 218 -9.98 -2.06 -11.34
C ARG A 218 -8.57 -1.54 -11.06
N TYR A 219 -8.20 -0.42 -11.67
CA TYR A 219 -6.89 0.22 -11.52
C TYR A 219 -7.03 1.70 -11.23
N VAL A 220 -6.28 2.20 -10.25
CA VAL A 220 -6.25 3.61 -9.87
C VAL A 220 -4.83 4.13 -9.92
N TYR A 221 -4.53 4.95 -10.90
CA TYR A 221 -3.30 5.75 -10.95
C TYR A 221 -3.57 7.08 -10.25
N THR A 222 -2.92 7.34 -9.13
CA THR A 222 -3.18 8.55 -8.35
C THR A 222 -2.62 9.80 -9.01
N SER A 223 -1.61 9.66 -9.90
CA SER A 223 -1.02 10.73 -10.71
C SER A 223 -1.39 10.59 -12.18
N LYS A 224 -2.08 11.58 -12.72
CA LYS A 224 -2.36 11.65 -14.18
C LYS A 224 -1.06 11.74 -14.99
N ALA A 225 -0.09 12.54 -14.52
CA ALA A 225 1.21 12.66 -15.20
C ALA A 225 1.94 11.32 -15.27
N PHE A 226 1.96 10.55 -14.16
CA PHE A 226 2.54 9.21 -14.17
C PHE A 226 1.79 8.26 -15.12
N MET A 227 0.46 8.28 -15.09
CA MET A 227 -0.37 7.46 -15.99
C MET A 227 -0.06 7.73 -17.47
N ILE A 228 0.04 9.01 -17.84
CA ILE A 228 0.39 9.42 -19.21
C ILE A 228 1.82 8.99 -19.54
N GLY A 229 2.79 9.26 -18.66
CA GLY A 229 4.18 8.84 -18.84
C GLY A 229 4.33 7.32 -18.98
N TYR A 230 3.59 6.54 -18.20
CA TYR A 230 3.57 5.08 -18.31
C TYR A 230 2.99 4.62 -19.66
N ALA A 231 1.91 5.23 -20.11
CA ALA A 231 1.32 4.92 -21.41
C ALA A 231 2.28 5.28 -22.56
N LEU A 232 2.91 6.46 -22.49
CA LEU A 232 3.89 6.89 -23.48
C LEU A 232 5.15 5.99 -23.49
N ASN A 233 5.63 5.54 -22.32
CA ASN A 233 6.79 4.64 -22.25
C ASN A 233 6.53 3.28 -22.93
N ARG A 234 5.28 2.86 -23.09
CA ARG A 234 4.96 1.64 -23.88
C ARG A 234 5.21 1.83 -25.38
N ALA A 235 5.04 3.04 -25.88
CA ALA A 235 5.33 3.39 -27.29
C ALA A 235 6.80 3.87 -27.46
N LEU A 236 7.35 4.51 -26.44
CA LEU A 236 8.69 5.11 -26.41
C LEU A 236 9.46 4.56 -25.20
N PRO A 237 9.97 3.31 -25.24
CA PRO A 237 10.49 2.57 -24.08
C PRO A 237 11.75 3.18 -23.45
N PHE A 238 12.33 4.20 -24.06
CA PHE A 238 13.49 4.93 -23.52
C PHE A 238 13.12 6.03 -22.50
N LEU A 239 11.85 6.39 -22.34
CA LEU A 239 11.45 7.48 -21.44
C LEU A 239 11.74 7.17 -19.97
N PHE A 240 11.38 5.99 -19.49
CA PHE A 240 11.68 5.58 -18.13
C PHE A 240 13.18 5.41 -17.86
N PRO A 241 13.98 4.75 -18.75
CA PRO A 241 15.43 4.73 -18.63
C PRO A 241 16.08 6.10 -18.45
N ILE A 242 15.62 7.15 -19.13
CA ILE A 242 16.13 8.52 -18.94
C ILE A 242 15.91 8.97 -17.48
N TYR A 243 14.68 8.86 -16.98
CA TYR A 243 14.36 9.24 -15.60
C TYR A 243 15.13 8.39 -14.58
N GLN A 244 15.24 7.08 -14.82
CA GLN A 244 15.97 6.13 -13.97
C GLN A 244 17.46 6.47 -13.88
N ASN A 245 18.09 6.84 -14.98
CA ASN A 245 19.50 7.25 -15.02
C ASN A 245 19.72 8.58 -14.26
N LEU A 246 18.84 9.54 -14.40
CA LEU A 246 18.90 10.79 -13.63
C LEU A 246 18.74 10.51 -12.12
N TYR A 247 17.87 9.59 -11.74
CA TYR A 247 17.67 9.22 -10.35
C TYR A 247 18.85 8.41 -9.79
N LYS A 248 19.44 7.53 -10.60
CA LYS A 248 20.65 6.76 -10.27
C LYS A 248 21.78 7.65 -9.78
N SER A 249 22.04 8.78 -10.45
CA SER A 249 23.07 9.73 -10.03
C SER A 249 22.81 10.30 -8.63
N LYS A 250 21.56 10.60 -8.30
CA LYS A 250 21.16 11.06 -6.97
C LYS A 250 21.35 9.98 -5.90
N PHE A 251 21.03 8.73 -6.22
CA PHE A 251 21.23 7.60 -5.32
C PHE A 251 22.72 7.41 -4.97
N TYR A 252 23.60 7.41 -5.96
CA TYR A 252 25.04 7.25 -5.70
C TYR A 252 25.66 8.45 -4.96
N ALA A 253 25.21 9.67 -5.24
CA ALA A 253 25.62 10.85 -4.47
C ALA A 253 25.20 10.77 -2.99
N TRP A 254 23.99 10.29 -2.71
CA TRP A 254 23.53 10.03 -1.34
C TRP A 254 24.36 8.90 -0.67
N LEU A 255 24.63 7.81 -1.38
CA LEU A 255 25.40 6.68 -0.86
C LEU A 255 26.83 7.09 -0.49
N SER A 256 27.49 7.92 -1.31
CA SER A 256 28.84 8.45 -1.03
C SER A 256 28.86 9.26 0.27
N LYS A 257 27.92 10.20 0.45
CA LYS A 257 27.79 10.97 1.69
C LYS A 257 27.57 10.11 2.92
N LYS A 258 26.73 9.07 2.82
CA LYS A 258 26.47 8.15 3.92
C LYS A 258 27.71 7.35 4.33
N ASN A 259 28.58 7.01 3.38
CA ASN A 259 29.83 6.29 3.64
C ASN A 259 30.91 7.21 4.25
N GLU A 260 30.94 8.49 3.89
CA GLU A 260 31.82 9.50 4.50
C GLU A 260 31.49 9.72 5.97
N ASN A 261 30.19 9.76 6.32
CA ASN A 261 29.71 9.97 7.69
C ASN A 261 29.89 8.73 8.59
N LYS A 262 30.29 7.59 8.05
CA LYS A 262 30.57 6.35 8.82
C LYS A 262 32.07 6.17 9.15
N LYS A 263 32.93 7.00 8.59
CA LYS A 263 34.37 7.05 8.88
C LYS A 263 34.66 8.11 9.96
#